data_313afb7c0ba71e93f101ed9fc7f58306
#
_entry.id   313afb7c0ba71e93f101ed9fc7f58306
#
_cell.length_a   1.000
_cell.length_b   1.000
_cell.length_c   1.000
_cell.angle_alpha   90.00
_cell.angle_beta   90.00
_cell.angle_gamma   90.00
#
_symmetry.space_group_name_H-M   'P 1'
#
loop_
_entity.id
_entity.type
_entity.pdbx_description
1 polymer ?
#
loop_
_entity_poly.entity_id
_entity_poly.type
_entity_poly.pdbx_seq_one_letter_code
_entity_poly.pdbx_strand_id
1 'polypeptide(L)'
;VNAPSPGRLVLLTTSHRVAPGQLSWPAWQALHQADRVLCADPAHPQLPYLREAGVEVEVAATPDAADLVDFLAGGRTAVLVQSGEGDRRLTDALSRLAGSGRVAMPDLELLPGAYDLPGARLIDLVQVMDRIREECPWSSRQTHEGLAKYAMEEAFELIEAIEEGDRDALREELGDVLLQVVFHARIAEDGAPATGDDEEGDGGPFSVDDVAATLIDKLVRRHPHVFGDAVAETPEEVRAQWLRVKGEEKERTSVTDGVPVAQPALALAAKLASRARGAELRVPLPEGPGPGPALLALAVEAERQGTDPEAALRESARRYREAIRAAEGH
;
A
#
# COMPACT_ATOMS: atom_id res chain seq x y z
N VAL A 1 -17.23 -55.79 -3.20
CA VAL A 1 -15.85 -55.31 -3.27
C VAL A 1 -15.96 -53.80 -3.38
N ASN A 2 -15.66 -53.09 -2.28
CA ASN A 2 -15.61 -51.63 -2.30
C ASN A 2 -14.51 -51.21 -3.29
N ALA A 3 -14.83 -50.32 -4.22
CA ALA A 3 -13.80 -49.71 -5.06
C ALA A 3 -12.74 -49.08 -4.12
N PRO A 4 -11.45 -49.24 -4.42
CA PRO A 4 -10.42 -48.61 -3.61
C PRO A 4 -10.69 -47.11 -3.54
N SER A 5 -10.59 -46.54 -2.36
CA SER A 5 -10.74 -45.07 -2.18
C SER A 5 -9.76 -44.36 -3.13
N PRO A 6 -10.20 -43.33 -3.83
CA PRO A 6 -9.29 -42.54 -4.65
C PRO A 6 -8.18 -41.96 -3.75
N GLY A 7 -6.94 -41.92 -4.26
CA GLY A 7 -5.86 -41.23 -3.55
C GLY A 7 -6.12 -39.75 -3.53
N ARG A 8 -5.40 -39.02 -2.67
CA ARG A 8 -5.56 -37.56 -2.49
C ARG A 8 -4.25 -36.83 -2.76
N LEU A 9 -4.28 -35.86 -3.65
CA LEU A 9 -3.18 -34.95 -3.89
C LEU A 9 -3.54 -33.55 -3.38
N VAL A 10 -2.83 -33.10 -2.38
CA VAL A 10 -3.02 -31.76 -1.80
C VAL A 10 -1.92 -30.85 -2.31
N LEU A 11 -2.30 -29.81 -3.03
CA LEU A 11 -1.44 -28.70 -3.41
C LEU A 11 -1.52 -27.64 -2.30
N LEU A 12 -0.55 -27.67 -1.36
CA LEU A 12 -0.48 -26.73 -0.26
C LEU A 12 0.23 -25.47 -0.72
N THR A 13 -0.54 -24.41 -0.94
CA THR A 13 0.02 -23.11 -1.34
C THR A 13 0.38 -22.28 -0.10
N THR A 14 1.59 -21.73 -0.09
CA THR A 14 2.08 -20.89 0.98
C THR A 14 2.25 -19.45 0.50
N SER A 15 2.15 -18.50 1.42
CA SER A 15 2.28 -17.09 1.14
C SER A 15 3.46 -16.51 1.93
N HIS A 16 4.24 -15.64 1.31
CA HIS A 16 5.26 -14.84 2.00
C HIS A 16 4.66 -13.71 2.86
N ARG A 17 3.34 -13.46 2.74
CA ARG A 17 2.61 -12.45 3.51
C ARG A 17 2.25 -12.90 4.91
N VAL A 18 2.59 -14.13 5.25
CA VAL A 18 2.38 -14.72 6.57
C VAL A 18 3.71 -15.29 7.04
N ALA A 19 4.05 -15.05 8.30
CA ALA A 19 5.31 -15.54 8.86
C ALA A 19 5.43 -17.07 8.69
N PRO A 20 6.61 -17.59 8.35
CA PRO A 20 6.83 -19.03 8.25
C PRO A 20 6.44 -19.76 9.56
N GLY A 21 5.86 -20.94 9.42
CA GLY A 21 5.33 -21.72 10.54
C GLY A 21 3.87 -21.38 10.90
N GLN A 22 3.33 -20.25 10.47
CA GLN A 22 1.93 -19.90 10.70
C GLN A 22 1.03 -20.46 9.60
N LEU A 23 0.80 -21.75 9.64
CA LEU A 23 -0.12 -22.43 8.74
C LEU A 23 -1.49 -22.63 9.38
N SER A 24 -2.52 -22.69 8.55
CA SER A 24 -3.88 -22.98 8.99
C SER A 24 -4.00 -24.40 9.57
N TRP A 25 -4.97 -24.59 10.46
CA TRP A 25 -5.19 -25.91 11.05
C TRP A 25 -5.43 -27.01 10.00
N PRO A 26 -6.24 -26.79 8.94
CA PRO A 26 -6.37 -27.78 7.86
C PRO A 26 -5.04 -28.08 7.15
N ALA A 27 -4.16 -27.11 6.97
CA ALA A 27 -2.85 -27.32 6.38
C ALA A 27 -1.97 -28.22 7.27
N TRP A 28 -1.93 -27.95 8.59
CA TRP A 28 -1.21 -28.81 9.53
C TRP A 28 -1.77 -30.23 9.56
N GLN A 29 -3.11 -30.39 9.54
CA GLN A 29 -3.74 -31.71 9.47
C GLN A 29 -3.34 -32.47 8.20
N ALA A 30 -3.37 -31.80 7.04
CA ALA A 30 -2.98 -32.42 5.77
C ALA A 30 -1.52 -32.87 5.80
N LEU A 31 -0.61 -32.05 6.33
CA LEU A 31 0.82 -32.36 6.45
C LEU A 31 1.09 -33.56 7.36
N HIS A 32 0.43 -33.63 8.52
CA HIS A 32 0.63 -34.73 9.46
C HIS A 32 -0.05 -36.05 9.04
N GLN A 33 -1.08 -35.98 8.19
CA GLN A 33 -1.81 -37.16 7.70
C GLN A 33 -1.32 -37.70 6.36
N ALA A 34 -0.39 -36.98 5.71
CA ALA A 34 0.13 -37.36 4.41
C ALA A 34 1.07 -38.56 4.52
N ASP A 35 0.96 -39.47 3.56
CA ASP A 35 1.94 -40.57 3.37
C ASP A 35 3.25 -40.05 2.77
N ARG A 36 3.21 -38.86 2.12
CA ARG A 36 4.37 -38.22 1.51
C ARG A 36 4.18 -36.70 1.46
N VAL A 37 5.17 -35.98 1.94
CA VAL A 37 5.23 -34.51 1.83
C VAL A 37 6.43 -34.13 0.98
N LEU A 38 6.20 -33.37 -0.07
CA LEU A 38 7.18 -32.97 -1.08
C LEU A 38 7.35 -31.46 -1.11
N CYS A 39 8.58 -31.00 -1.26
CA CYS A 39 8.90 -29.60 -1.51
C CYS A 39 10.02 -29.52 -2.54
N ALA A 40 9.81 -28.82 -3.65
CA ALA A 40 10.80 -28.72 -4.72
C ALA A 40 11.89 -27.70 -4.44
N ASP A 41 11.61 -26.69 -3.61
CA ASP A 41 12.56 -25.64 -3.28
C ASP A 41 13.29 -25.96 -1.97
N PRO A 42 14.61 -26.23 -1.99
CA PRO A 42 15.39 -26.49 -0.79
C PRO A 42 15.53 -25.26 0.14
N ALA A 43 15.28 -24.07 -0.37
CA ALA A 43 15.31 -22.81 0.37
C ALA A 43 13.91 -22.36 0.84
N HIS A 44 12.89 -23.19 0.67
CA HIS A 44 11.52 -22.81 1.00
C HIS A 44 11.37 -22.41 2.47
N PRO A 45 10.82 -21.22 2.79
CA PRO A 45 10.79 -20.67 4.15
C PRO A 45 10.08 -21.54 5.18
N GLN A 46 9.14 -22.37 4.78
CA GLN A 46 8.40 -23.28 5.68
C GLN A 46 9.20 -24.51 6.13
N LEU A 47 10.25 -24.92 5.40
CA LEU A 47 10.95 -26.17 5.68
C LEU A 47 11.49 -26.31 7.10
N PRO A 48 12.14 -25.31 7.71
CA PRO A 48 12.60 -25.40 9.10
C PRO A 48 11.46 -25.71 10.06
N TYR A 49 10.34 -25.05 9.92
CA TYR A 49 9.17 -25.15 10.80
C TYR A 49 8.42 -26.48 10.61
N LEU A 50 8.33 -26.97 9.37
CA LEU A 50 7.75 -28.30 9.09
C LEU A 50 8.56 -29.41 9.76
N ARG A 51 9.89 -29.32 9.68
CA ARG A 51 10.79 -30.29 10.31
C ARG A 51 10.73 -30.24 11.84
N GLU A 52 10.69 -29.01 12.41
CA GLU A 52 10.53 -28.81 13.84
C GLU A 52 9.20 -29.37 14.35
N ALA A 53 8.14 -29.27 13.56
CA ALA A 53 6.83 -29.85 13.86
C ALA A 53 6.76 -31.38 13.62
N GLY A 54 7.86 -32.02 13.27
CA GLY A 54 7.94 -33.47 13.08
C GLY A 54 7.37 -33.96 11.73
N VAL A 55 7.20 -33.07 10.76
CA VAL A 55 6.79 -33.45 9.39
C VAL A 55 8.01 -33.86 8.59
N GLU A 56 8.02 -35.10 8.12
CA GLU A 56 9.06 -35.58 7.19
C GLU A 56 8.81 -35.02 5.80
N VAL A 57 9.70 -34.13 5.35
CA VAL A 57 9.59 -33.47 4.03
C VAL A 57 10.71 -33.96 3.12
N GLU A 58 10.31 -34.53 2.01
CA GLU A 58 11.21 -34.89 0.92
C GLU A 58 11.50 -33.66 0.07
N VAL A 59 12.75 -33.21 0.07
CA VAL A 59 13.20 -32.07 -0.74
C VAL A 59 13.77 -32.62 -2.05
N ALA A 60 12.98 -32.61 -3.10
CA ALA A 60 13.32 -33.12 -4.42
C ALA A 60 12.52 -32.39 -5.49
N ALA A 61 13.02 -32.43 -6.73
CA ALA A 61 12.24 -31.92 -7.86
C ALA A 61 10.84 -32.55 -7.89
N THR A 62 9.85 -31.75 -8.28
CA THR A 62 8.46 -32.24 -8.41
C THR A 62 8.42 -33.47 -9.30
N PRO A 63 7.89 -34.62 -8.83
CA PRO A 63 7.76 -35.81 -9.63
C PRO A 63 6.84 -35.60 -10.84
N ASP A 64 6.99 -36.41 -11.86
CA ASP A 64 6.07 -36.42 -12.98
C ASP A 64 4.64 -36.72 -12.53
N ALA A 65 3.66 -36.14 -13.21
CA ALA A 65 2.25 -36.31 -12.87
C ALA A 65 1.81 -37.80 -12.89
N ALA A 66 2.37 -38.62 -13.79
CA ALA A 66 2.09 -40.04 -13.84
C ALA A 66 2.62 -40.78 -12.60
N ASP A 67 3.85 -40.51 -12.18
CA ASP A 67 4.45 -41.10 -10.97
C ASP A 67 3.68 -40.75 -9.72
N LEU A 68 3.21 -39.50 -9.64
CA LEU A 68 2.37 -39.03 -8.52
C LEU A 68 1.02 -39.78 -8.50
N VAL A 69 0.36 -39.93 -9.65
CA VAL A 69 -0.91 -40.64 -9.75
C VAL A 69 -0.73 -42.11 -9.38
N ASP A 70 0.34 -42.75 -9.85
CA ASP A 70 0.66 -44.11 -9.50
C ASP A 70 0.98 -44.28 -8.00
N PHE A 71 1.72 -43.35 -7.41
CA PHE A 71 1.94 -43.35 -5.96
C PHE A 71 0.64 -43.24 -5.19
N LEU A 72 -0.29 -42.38 -5.61
CA LEU A 72 -1.57 -42.15 -4.96
C LEU A 72 -2.58 -43.30 -5.14
N ALA A 73 -2.35 -44.18 -6.10
CA ALA A 73 -3.18 -45.36 -6.29
C ALA A 73 -3.26 -46.19 -4.99
N GLY A 74 -4.46 -46.62 -4.62
CA GLY A 74 -4.70 -47.37 -3.39
C GLY A 74 -5.02 -46.52 -2.17
N GLY A 75 -5.40 -45.24 -2.36
CA GLY A 75 -5.95 -44.39 -1.32
C GLY A 75 -4.90 -43.61 -0.52
N ARG A 76 -3.66 -43.49 -1.02
CA ARG A 76 -2.58 -42.73 -0.40
C ARG A 76 -2.77 -41.21 -0.58
N THR A 77 -2.17 -40.44 0.32
CA THR A 77 -2.20 -38.98 0.31
C THR A 77 -0.80 -38.40 0.14
N ALA A 78 -0.63 -37.49 -0.81
CA ALA A 78 0.58 -36.69 -0.92
C ALA A 78 0.24 -35.21 -0.77
N VAL A 79 1.14 -34.48 -0.13
CA VAL A 79 1.09 -33.01 -0.01
C VAL A 79 2.29 -32.44 -0.74
N LEU A 80 2.05 -31.53 -1.68
CA LEU A 80 3.07 -30.70 -2.31
C LEU A 80 3.06 -29.32 -1.69
N VAL A 81 4.14 -28.98 -1.00
CA VAL A 81 4.35 -27.63 -0.46
C VAL A 81 4.88 -26.74 -1.57
N GLN A 82 4.12 -25.70 -1.91
CA GLN A 82 4.37 -24.82 -3.05
C GLN A 82 4.36 -23.36 -2.60
N SER A 83 5.08 -22.48 -3.31
CA SER A 83 4.89 -21.03 -3.24
C SER A 83 3.51 -20.65 -3.77
N GLY A 84 3.11 -19.39 -3.56
CA GLY A 84 1.80 -18.88 -4.00
C GLY A 84 1.55 -18.96 -5.50
N GLU A 85 2.61 -19.04 -6.32
CA GLU A 85 2.49 -19.17 -7.78
C GLU A 85 2.18 -20.61 -8.25
N GLY A 86 2.41 -21.60 -7.39
CA GLY A 86 2.21 -23.01 -7.70
C GLY A 86 3.17 -23.56 -8.79
N ASP A 87 2.97 -24.80 -9.19
CA ASP A 87 3.70 -25.46 -10.29
C ASP A 87 2.79 -25.64 -11.50
N ARG A 88 2.89 -24.73 -12.48
CA ARG A 88 2.09 -24.77 -13.72
C ARG A 88 2.36 -26.03 -14.53
N ARG A 89 3.61 -26.54 -14.56
CA ARG A 89 3.96 -27.74 -15.35
C ARG A 89 3.23 -28.95 -14.81
N LEU A 90 3.22 -29.09 -13.48
CA LEU A 90 2.49 -30.18 -12.83
C LEU A 90 0.98 -30.04 -13.06
N THR A 91 0.41 -28.85 -12.88
CA THR A 91 -1.01 -28.63 -13.07
C THR A 91 -1.46 -28.92 -14.49
N ASP A 92 -0.69 -28.52 -15.51
CA ASP A 92 -0.96 -28.79 -16.91
C ASP A 92 -0.82 -30.30 -17.21
N ALA A 93 0.15 -30.97 -16.60
CA ALA A 93 0.34 -32.43 -16.80
C ALA A 93 -0.81 -33.23 -16.17
N LEU A 94 -1.23 -32.89 -14.96
CA LEU A 94 -2.39 -33.49 -14.29
C LEU A 94 -3.68 -33.26 -15.10
N SER A 95 -3.88 -32.06 -15.63
CA SER A 95 -5.03 -31.74 -16.47
C SER A 95 -5.08 -32.59 -17.75
N ARG A 96 -3.93 -32.79 -18.38
CA ARG A 96 -3.82 -33.69 -19.57
C ARG A 96 -4.11 -35.14 -19.23
N LEU A 97 -3.61 -35.64 -18.10
CA LEU A 97 -3.89 -37.00 -17.65
C LEU A 97 -5.39 -37.20 -17.37
N ALA A 98 -6.00 -36.25 -16.66
CA ALA A 98 -7.43 -36.27 -16.39
C ALA A 98 -8.27 -36.26 -17.68
N GLY A 99 -7.90 -35.38 -18.64
CA GLY A 99 -8.58 -35.33 -19.96
C GLY A 99 -8.43 -36.57 -20.83
N SER A 100 -7.41 -37.38 -20.57
CA SER A 100 -7.21 -38.64 -21.34
C SER A 100 -8.24 -39.73 -21.03
N GLY A 101 -8.86 -39.69 -19.85
CA GLY A 101 -9.79 -40.72 -19.37
C GLY A 101 -9.18 -42.12 -19.19
N ARG A 102 -7.85 -42.28 -19.30
CA ARG A 102 -7.14 -43.56 -19.27
C ARG A 102 -6.68 -43.95 -17.87
N VAL A 103 -6.64 -43.00 -16.94
CA VAL A 103 -6.09 -43.17 -15.58
C VAL A 103 -7.15 -42.72 -14.57
N ALA A 104 -7.32 -43.53 -13.50
CA ALA A 104 -8.13 -43.10 -12.37
C ALA A 104 -7.40 -41.97 -11.63
N MET A 105 -7.95 -40.78 -11.70
CA MET A 105 -7.34 -39.61 -11.07
C MET A 105 -7.57 -39.60 -9.55
N PRO A 106 -6.58 -39.16 -8.75
CA PRO A 106 -6.77 -38.91 -7.34
C PRO A 106 -7.68 -37.68 -7.13
N ASP A 107 -8.22 -37.56 -5.94
CA ASP A 107 -8.85 -36.31 -5.51
C ASP A 107 -7.79 -35.21 -5.44
N LEU A 108 -8.00 -34.13 -6.21
CA LEU A 108 -7.10 -33.00 -6.26
C LEU A 108 -7.65 -31.89 -5.39
N GLU A 109 -6.90 -31.49 -4.38
CA GLU A 109 -7.25 -30.41 -3.47
C GLU A 109 -6.24 -29.28 -3.53
N LEU A 110 -6.72 -28.05 -3.75
CA LEU A 110 -5.94 -26.83 -3.54
C LEU A 110 -6.19 -26.33 -2.12
N LEU A 111 -5.19 -26.43 -1.26
CA LEU A 111 -5.30 -26.07 0.14
C LEU A 111 -4.43 -24.83 0.42
N PRO A 112 -5.02 -23.65 0.71
CA PRO A 112 -4.26 -22.51 1.18
C PRO A 112 -3.66 -22.79 2.56
N GLY A 113 -2.34 -22.64 2.69
CA GLY A 113 -1.65 -22.74 3.97
C GLY A 113 -2.00 -21.61 4.93
N ALA A 114 -2.32 -20.44 4.39
CA ALA A 114 -2.80 -19.28 5.14
C ALA A 114 -3.70 -18.44 4.25
N TYR A 115 -4.46 -17.54 4.86
CA TYR A 115 -5.33 -16.60 4.17
C TYR A 115 -4.78 -15.18 4.32
N ASP A 116 -4.79 -14.43 3.23
CA ASP A 116 -4.41 -13.03 3.24
C ASP A 116 -5.44 -12.19 4.00
N LEU A 117 -4.96 -11.30 4.85
CA LEU A 117 -5.79 -10.26 5.44
C LEU A 117 -5.93 -9.08 4.47
N PRO A 118 -7.00 -8.27 4.60
CA PRO A 118 -7.08 -6.99 3.88
C PRO A 118 -5.81 -6.16 4.12
N GLY A 119 -5.24 -5.63 3.05
CA GLY A 119 -3.97 -4.89 3.12
C GLY A 119 -2.70 -5.74 2.93
N ALA A 120 -2.78 -7.06 2.89
CA ALA A 120 -1.61 -7.94 2.72
C ALA A 120 -0.80 -7.64 1.44
N ARG A 121 -1.42 -7.06 0.39
CA ARG A 121 -0.72 -6.62 -0.82
C ARG A 121 0.30 -5.50 -0.60
N LEU A 122 0.20 -4.77 0.52
CA LEU A 122 1.21 -3.78 0.89
C LEU A 122 2.56 -4.43 1.20
N ILE A 123 2.57 -5.67 1.71
CA ILE A 123 3.79 -6.44 1.93
C ILE A 123 4.46 -6.77 0.58
N ASP A 124 3.67 -7.15 -0.44
CA ASP A 124 4.21 -7.37 -1.79
C ASP A 124 4.85 -6.09 -2.34
N LEU A 125 4.17 -4.94 -2.16
CA LEU A 125 4.67 -3.66 -2.63
C LEU A 125 6.00 -3.29 -1.99
N VAL A 126 6.14 -3.51 -0.68
CA VAL A 126 7.41 -3.27 0.04
C VAL A 126 8.52 -4.14 -0.54
N GLN A 127 8.29 -5.46 -0.68
CA GLN A 127 9.29 -6.38 -1.24
C GLN A 127 9.66 -6.04 -2.70
N VAL A 128 8.69 -5.63 -3.50
CA VAL A 128 8.94 -5.17 -4.88
C VAL A 128 9.81 -3.90 -4.86
N MET A 129 9.54 -2.97 -3.96
CA MET A 129 10.35 -1.75 -3.82
C MET A 129 11.77 -2.05 -3.35
N ASP A 130 11.95 -2.97 -2.39
CA ASP A 130 13.26 -3.41 -1.93
C ASP A 130 14.10 -3.92 -3.13
N ARG A 131 13.50 -4.81 -3.92
CA ARG A 131 14.15 -5.37 -5.09
C ARG A 131 14.45 -4.32 -6.16
N ILE A 132 13.51 -3.40 -6.41
CA ILE A 132 13.73 -2.28 -7.34
C ILE A 132 14.88 -1.39 -6.83
N ARG A 133 14.92 -1.11 -5.53
CA ARG A 133 15.98 -0.29 -4.93
C ARG A 133 17.36 -0.94 -5.07
N GLU A 134 17.46 -2.25 -4.93
CA GLU A 134 18.70 -3.02 -5.04
C GLU A 134 19.16 -3.21 -6.48
N GLU A 135 18.25 -3.61 -7.38
CA GLU A 135 18.61 -4.08 -8.72
C GLU A 135 18.50 -3.01 -9.82
N CYS A 136 17.70 -1.95 -9.63
CA CYS A 136 17.49 -0.94 -10.65
C CYS A 136 18.55 0.17 -10.58
N PRO A 137 19.37 0.37 -11.64
CA PRO A 137 20.44 1.38 -11.64
C PRO A 137 19.96 2.83 -11.50
N TRP A 138 18.69 3.10 -11.81
CA TRP A 138 18.09 4.42 -11.64
C TRP A 138 17.58 4.59 -10.20
N SER A 139 16.80 3.62 -9.70
CA SER A 139 16.19 3.68 -8.39
C SER A 139 17.22 3.69 -7.26
N SER A 140 18.31 2.91 -7.39
CA SER A 140 19.40 2.84 -6.41
C SER A 140 20.12 4.18 -6.15
N ARG A 141 19.99 5.14 -7.07
CA ARG A 141 20.64 6.46 -6.99
C ARG A 141 19.68 7.59 -6.62
N GLN A 142 18.41 7.30 -6.46
CA GLN A 142 17.42 8.34 -6.12
C GLN A 142 17.60 8.82 -4.69
N THR A 143 17.31 10.09 -4.49
CA THR A 143 17.28 10.78 -3.20
C THR A 143 15.90 11.39 -2.97
N HIS A 144 15.61 11.81 -1.75
CA HIS A 144 14.37 12.51 -1.42
C HIS A 144 14.15 13.73 -2.31
N GLU A 145 15.17 14.53 -2.57
CA GLU A 145 15.10 15.72 -3.41
C GLU A 145 14.86 15.37 -4.87
N GLY A 146 15.56 14.34 -5.38
CA GLY A 146 15.41 13.88 -6.75
C GLY A 146 13.99 13.42 -7.07
N LEU A 147 13.29 12.87 -6.08
CA LEU A 147 11.92 12.37 -6.21
C LEU A 147 10.84 13.41 -5.90
N ALA A 148 11.16 14.51 -5.20
CA ALA A 148 10.16 15.49 -4.76
C ALA A 148 9.28 16.04 -5.90
N LYS A 149 9.85 16.21 -7.11
CA LYS A 149 9.11 16.66 -8.29
C LYS A 149 8.04 15.65 -8.73
N TYR A 150 8.34 14.35 -8.67
CA TYR A 150 7.38 13.30 -9.01
C TYR A 150 6.26 13.24 -7.97
N ALA A 151 6.56 13.33 -6.68
CA ALA A 151 5.52 13.37 -5.65
C ALA A 151 4.52 14.53 -5.85
N MET A 152 4.98 15.66 -6.41
CA MET A 152 4.09 16.77 -6.79
C MET A 152 3.25 16.41 -8.04
N GLU A 153 3.85 15.78 -9.05
CA GLU A 153 3.20 15.35 -10.28
C GLU A 153 2.06 14.38 -9.95
N GLU A 154 2.36 13.28 -9.24
CA GLU A 154 1.37 12.29 -8.83
C GLU A 154 0.23 12.90 -7.98
N ALA A 155 0.55 13.87 -7.12
CA ALA A 155 -0.48 14.56 -6.34
C ALA A 155 -1.44 15.38 -7.23
N PHE A 156 -0.96 15.97 -8.33
CA PHE A 156 -1.82 16.70 -9.28
C PHE A 156 -2.61 15.76 -10.18
N GLU A 157 -2.04 14.64 -10.61
CA GLU A 157 -2.72 13.62 -11.41
C GLU A 157 -3.85 12.98 -10.60
N LEU A 158 -3.59 12.66 -9.31
CA LEU A 158 -4.63 12.22 -8.39
C LEU A 158 -5.78 13.24 -8.27
N ILE A 159 -5.47 14.54 -8.15
CA ILE A 159 -6.49 15.58 -8.09
C ILE A 159 -7.29 15.62 -9.41
N GLU A 160 -6.65 15.49 -10.55
CA GLU A 160 -7.32 15.46 -11.85
C GLU A 160 -8.27 14.27 -11.96
N ALA A 161 -7.83 13.06 -11.60
CA ALA A 161 -8.65 11.85 -11.57
C ALA A 161 -9.89 11.99 -10.66
N ILE A 162 -9.72 12.63 -9.48
CA ILE A 162 -10.83 12.91 -8.55
C ILE A 162 -11.83 13.88 -9.18
N GLU A 163 -11.35 14.97 -9.81
CA GLU A 163 -12.19 16.02 -10.40
C GLU A 163 -12.91 15.56 -11.66
N GLU A 164 -12.32 14.63 -12.42
CA GLU A 164 -12.94 14.00 -13.60
C GLU A 164 -13.92 12.88 -13.23
N GLY A 165 -13.81 12.34 -12.02
CA GLY A 165 -14.64 11.23 -11.54
C GLY A 165 -14.29 9.89 -12.17
N ASP A 166 -13.10 9.77 -12.78
CA ASP A 166 -12.60 8.53 -13.36
C ASP A 166 -12.09 7.61 -12.26
N ARG A 167 -12.80 6.51 -12.04
CA ARG A 167 -12.47 5.54 -10.97
C ARG A 167 -11.26 4.68 -11.30
N ASP A 168 -10.96 4.44 -12.56
CA ASP A 168 -9.82 3.63 -12.96
C ASP A 168 -8.54 4.48 -12.87
N ALA A 169 -8.56 5.71 -13.37
CA ALA A 169 -7.50 6.69 -13.16
C ALA A 169 -7.29 6.94 -11.64
N LEU A 170 -8.35 7.15 -10.87
CA LEU A 170 -8.23 7.34 -9.42
C LEU A 170 -7.50 6.18 -8.71
N ARG A 171 -7.73 4.94 -9.14
CA ARG A 171 -7.03 3.78 -8.59
C ARG A 171 -5.55 3.76 -8.96
N GLU A 172 -5.23 4.13 -10.19
CA GLU A 172 -3.86 4.24 -10.70
C GLU A 172 -3.09 5.32 -9.94
N GLU A 173 -3.62 6.53 -9.89
CA GLU A 173 -2.96 7.67 -9.24
C GLU A 173 -2.81 7.50 -7.72
N LEU A 174 -3.76 6.84 -7.05
CA LEU A 174 -3.58 6.42 -5.66
C LEU A 174 -2.42 5.43 -5.49
N GLY A 175 -2.18 4.58 -6.48
CA GLY A 175 -1.02 3.67 -6.53
C GLY A 175 0.28 4.46 -6.65
N ASP A 176 0.34 5.48 -7.50
CA ASP A 176 1.54 6.29 -7.74
C ASP A 176 1.86 7.21 -6.55
N VAL A 177 0.86 7.77 -5.88
CA VAL A 177 1.06 8.43 -4.57
C VAL A 177 1.57 7.45 -3.52
N LEU A 178 1.05 6.22 -3.47
CA LEU A 178 1.53 5.19 -2.55
C LEU A 178 2.97 4.77 -2.88
N LEU A 179 3.34 4.69 -4.16
CA LEU A 179 4.72 4.47 -4.61
C LEU A 179 5.66 5.51 -4.02
N GLN A 180 5.29 6.80 -4.06
CA GLN A 180 6.12 7.87 -3.47
C GLN A 180 6.35 7.63 -1.98
N VAL A 181 5.31 7.22 -1.23
CA VAL A 181 5.43 6.94 0.21
C VAL A 181 6.40 5.78 0.45
N VAL A 182 6.23 4.66 -0.24
CA VAL A 182 7.06 3.46 -0.04
C VAL A 182 8.49 3.70 -0.50
N PHE A 183 8.69 4.42 -1.62
CA PHE A 183 10.01 4.72 -2.13
C PHE A 183 10.78 5.68 -1.20
N HIS A 184 10.14 6.72 -0.71
CA HIS A 184 10.76 7.64 0.25
C HIS A 184 11.10 6.92 1.56
N ALA A 185 10.23 6.05 2.07
CA ALA A 185 10.52 5.25 3.25
C ALA A 185 11.72 4.33 3.03
N ARG A 186 11.81 3.69 1.86
CA ARG A 186 12.93 2.81 1.51
C ARG A 186 14.26 3.56 1.39
N ILE A 187 14.25 4.80 0.89
CA ILE A 187 15.45 5.68 0.88
C ILE A 187 15.86 6.03 2.32
N ALA A 188 14.90 6.35 3.19
CA ALA A 188 15.18 6.67 4.58
C ALA A 188 15.76 5.48 5.36
N GLU A 189 15.35 4.26 5.03
CA GLU A 189 15.87 3.02 5.61
C GLU A 189 17.35 2.77 5.24
N ASP A 190 17.79 3.20 4.05
CA ASP A 190 19.21 3.15 3.65
C ASP A 190 20.11 4.10 4.47
N GLY A 191 19.54 4.93 5.34
CA GLY A 191 20.29 5.90 6.11
C GLY A 191 20.85 7.05 5.28
N ALA A 192 20.27 7.33 4.10
CA ALA A 192 20.61 8.50 3.33
C ALA A 192 20.27 9.76 4.13
N PRO A 193 21.20 10.70 4.36
CA PRO A 193 20.93 11.89 5.16
C PRO A 193 19.79 12.67 4.53
N ALA A 194 18.78 13.00 5.33
CA ALA A 194 17.90 14.10 4.98
C ALA A 194 18.79 15.33 4.83
N THR A 195 18.79 15.93 3.63
CA THR A 195 19.65 17.09 3.34
C THR A 195 19.21 18.27 4.20
N GLY A 196 20.05 18.63 5.11
CA GLY A 196 19.92 19.77 6.00
C GLY A 196 20.94 19.67 7.13
N ASP A 197 21.58 20.78 7.48
CA ASP A 197 22.64 20.91 8.48
C ASP A 197 22.20 20.56 9.94
N ASP A 198 21.24 19.65 10.10
CA ASP A 198 20.72 19.19 11.39
C ASP A 198 21.58 18.06 11.94
N GLU A 199 22.77 18.42 12.46
CA GLU A 199 23.61 17.52 13.28
C GLU A 199 22.94 17.09 14.62
N GLU A 200 21.74 17.55 14.94
CA GLU A 200 21.01 17.24 16.18
C GLU A 200 19.56 16.71 15.93
N GLY A 201 19.17 16.39 14.70
CA GLY A 201 17.87 15.76 14.43
C GLY A 201 17.88 14.31 14.87
N ASP A 202 16.88 13.90 15.64
CA ASP A 202 16.52 12.52 16.03
C ASP A 202 16.14 11.63 14.81
N GLY A 203 16.87 11.78 13.70
CA GLY A 203 16.61 11.26 12.37
C GLY A 203 17.45 10.03 12.03
N GLY A 204 17.41 8.98 12.87
CA GLY A 204 17.89 7.66 12.46
C GLY A 204 17.14 7.12 11.24
N PRO A 205 17.64 6.04 10.61
CA PRO A 205 16.90 5.34 9.55
C PRO A 205 15.50 4.95 10.02
N PHE A 206 14.51 5.05 9.13
CA PHE A 206 13.15 4.61 9.40
C PHE A 206 12.56 3.87 8.20
N SER A 207 11.68 2.93 8.47
CA SER A 207 11.02 2.08 7.48
C SER A 207 9.60 2.57 7.17
N VAL A 208 8.93 1.90 6.22
CA VAL A 208 7.51 2.13 5.95
C VAL A 208 6.63 1.76 7.14
N ASP A 209 7.05 0.81 7.98
CA ASP A 209 6.32 0.44 9.21
C ASP A 209 6.34 1.57 10.23
N ASP A 210 7.46 2.30 10.36
CA ASP A 210 7.55 3.48 11.21
C ASP A 210 6.68 4.62 10.71
N VAL A 211 6.61 4.81 9.39
CA VAL A 211 5.69 5.77 8.75
C VAL A 211 4.24 5.42 9.07
N ALA A 212 3.88 4.15 8.93
CA ALA A 212 2.53 3.65 9.23
C ALA A 212 2.20 3.79 10.72
N ALA A 213 3.11 3.40 11.62
CA ALA A 213 2.94 3.53 13.07
C ALA A 213 2.72 4.99 13.47
N THR A 214 3.56 5.90 12.98
CA THR A 214 3.42 7.34 13.23
C THR A 214 2.06 7.89 12.76
N LEU A 215 1.58 7.42 11.61
CA LEU A 215 0.26 7.82 11.10
C LEU A 215 -0.87 7.24 11.95
N ILE A 216 -0.79 5.97 12.35
CA ILE A 216 -1.77 5.31 13.21
C ILE A 216 -1.90 6.06 14.54
N ASP A 217 -0.79 6.31 15.22
CA ASP A 217 -0.77 7.02 16.49
C ASP A 217 -1.40 8.42 16.38
N LYS A 218 -1.08 9.13 15.30
CA LYS A 218 -1.67 10.43 15.00
C LYS A 218 -3.19 10.34 14.77
N LEU A 219 -3.65 9.35 14.01
CA LEU A 219 -5.07 9.16 13.72
C LEU A 219 -5.84 8.77 14.98
N VAL A 220 -5.34 7.81 15.77
CA VAL A 220 -5.96 7.39 17.04
C VAL A 220 -6.08 8.58 17.99
N ARG A 221 -5.01 9.33 18.20
CA ARG A 221 -5.00 10.49 19.09
C ARG A 221 -5.97 11.60 18.65
N ARG A 222 -6.11 11.81 17.33
CA ARG A 222 -6.99 12.88 16.79
C ARG A 222 -8.45 12.50 16.66
N HIS A 223 -8.80 11.22 16.89
CA HIS A 223 -10.18 10.74 16.83
C HIS A 223 -10.60 10.10 18.17
N PRO A 224 -10.54 10.85 19.29
CA PRO A 224 -10.90 10.30 20.60
C PRO A 224 -12.40 9.97 20.72
N HIS A 225 -13.23 10.41 19.79
CA HIS A 225 -14.64 10.02 19.66
C HIS A 225 -14.82 8.63 19.00
N VAL A 226 -13.74 8.06 18.40
CA VAL A 226 -13.74 6.71 17.80
C VAL A 226 -12.96 5.73 18.69
N PHE A 227 -11.83 6.19 19.23
CA PHE A 227 -10.86 5.33 19.94
C PHE A 227 -10.78 5.60 21.45
N GLY A 228 -11.57 6.53 21.98
CA GLY A 228 -11.62 6.92 23.39
C GLY A 228 -13.05 7.22 23.85
N ASP A 229 -13.17 7.97 24.94
CA ASP A 229 -14.44 8.26 25.61
C ASP A 229 -15.08 9.62 25.20
N ALA A 230 -14.46 10.35 24.27
CA ALA A 230 -15.02 11.63 23.83
C ALA A 230 -16.25 11.42 22.94
N VAL A 231 -17.19 12.36 23.01
CA VAL A 231 -18.40 12.33 22.21
C VAL A 231 -18.33 13.44 21.16
N ALA A 232 -18.62 13.11 19.92
CA ALA A 232 -18.85 14.07 18.83
C ALA A 232 -19.91 13.48 17.88
N GLU A 233 -21.05 14.13 17.79
CA GLU A 233 -22.22 13.63 17.04
C GLU A 233 -22.34 14.28 15.66
N THR A 234 -21.68 15.41 15.46
CA THR A 234 -21.73 16.15 14.19
C THR A 234 -20.35 16.30 13.55
N PRO A 235 -20.28 16.42 12.21
CA PRO A 235 -19.00 16.68 11.51
C PRO A 235 -18.29 17.94 12.01
N GLU A 236 -19.04 18.95 12.42
CA GLU A 236 -18.53 20.22 12.96
C GLU A 236 -17.83 20.00 14.31
N GLU A 237 -18.42 19.21 15.18
CA GLU A 237 -17.84 18.83 16.48
C GLU A 237 -16.58 18.00 16.30
N VAL A 238 -16.60 17.01 15.39
CA VAL A 238 -15.41 16.23 15.03
C VAL A 238 -14.30 17.14 14.55
N ARG A 239 -14.61 18.09 13.66
CA ARG A 239 -13.62 19.04 13.13
C ARG A 239 -13.06 19.94 14.23
N ALA A 240 -13.90 20.45 15.11
CA ALA A 240 -13.48 21.30 16.24
C ALA A 240 -12.55 20.53 17.19
N GLN A 241 -12.92 19.30 17.54
CA GLN A 241 -12.12 18.40 18.39
C GLN A 241 -10.76 18.10 17.74
N TRP A 242 -10.75 17.75 16.45
CA TRP A 242 -9.52 17.49 15.70
C TRP A 242 -8.58 18.69 15.66
N LEU A 243 -9.12 19.90 15.46
CA LEU A 243 -8.32 21.14 15.46
C LEU A 243 -7.74 21.42 16.85
N ARG A 244 -8.50 21.17 17.92
CA ARG A 244 -8.04 21.34 19.32
C ARG A 244 -6.87 20.38 19.60
N VAL A 245 -7.03 19.08 19.38
CA VAL A 245 -5.98 18.08 19.60
C VAL A 245 -4.73 18.38 18.77
N LYS A 246 -4.91 18.75 17.49
CA LYS A 246 -3.80 19.17 16.62
C LYS A 246 -3.10 20.44 17.11
N GLY A 247 -3.80 21.32 17.80
CA GLY A 247 -3.23 22.53 18.42
C GLY A 247 -2.33 22.19 19.61
N GLU A 248 -2.74 21.20 20.40
CA GLU A 248 -2.03 20.73 21.60
C GLU A 248 -0.73 19.94 21.27
N GLU A 249 -0.63 19.34 20.07
CA GLU A 249 0.51 18.50 19.67
C GLU A 249 1.82 19.26 19.41
N LYS A 250 1.74 20.53 19.13
CA LYS A 250 2.92 21.34 18.79
C LYS A 250 2.86 22.66 19.55
N GLU A 251 3.86 22.94 20.32
CA GLU A 251 4.13 24.28 20.82
C GLU A 251 4.41 25.19 19.62
N ARG A 252 3.41 25.97 19.22
CA ARG A 252 3.53 26.91 18.10
C ARG A 252 3.78 28.30 18.67
N THR A 253 4.84 28.94 18.20
CA THR A 253 5.13 30.33 18.51
C THR A 253 4.37 31.26 17.58
N SER A 254 3.99 30.81 16.39
CA SER A 254 3.20 31.53 15.41
C SER A 254 2.06 30.68 14.84
N VAL A 255 0.96 31.33 14.47
CA VAL A 255 -0.16 30.68 13.75
C VAL A 255 0.26 30.19 12.35
N THR A 256 1.35 30.70 11.82
CA THR A 256 1.92 30.33 10.52
C THR A 256 2.83 29.10 10.60
N ASP A 257 3.21 28.67 11.82
CA ASP A 257 4.10 27.52 11.99
C ASP A 257 3.50 26.26 11.40
N GLY A 258 4.33 25.54 10.62
CA GLY A 258 3.93 24.32 9.91
C GLY A 258 2.99 24.55 8.72
N VAL A 259 2.98 25.77 8.15
CA VAL A 259 2.39 26.05 6.83
C VAL A 259 3.51 25.95 5.79
N PRO A 260 3.50 24.92 4.91
CA PRO A 260 4.54 24.79 3.88
C PRO A 260 4.44 25.95 2.89
N VAL A 261 5.55 26.68 2.69
CA VAL A 261 5.57 27.84 1.77
C VAL A 261 5.72 27.43 0.29
N ALA A 262 6.09 26.17 0.03
CA ALA A 262 6.25 25.62 -1.31
C ALA A 262 4.94 25.14 -1.96
N GLN A 263 3.80 25.19 -1.24
CA GLN A 263 2.51 24.82 -1.81
C GLN A 263 2.05 25.82 -2.89
N PRO A 264 1.06 25.47 -3.76
CA PRO A 264 0.49 26.38 -4.74
C PRO A 264 0.06 27.70 -4.12
N ALA A 265 0.31 28.82 -4.82
CA ALA A 265 0.21 30.15 -4.23
C ALA A 265 -1.19 30.51 -3.72
N LEU A 266 -2.25 30.10 -4.40
CA LEU A 266 -3.62 30.34 -3.94
C LEU A 266 -3.97 29.48 -2.71
N ALA A 267 -3.49 28.23 -2.69
CA ALA A 267 -3.65 27.35 -1.54
C ALA A 267 -2.89 27.90 -0.31
N LEU A 268 -1.65 28.42 -0.50
CA LEU A 268 -0.89 29.11 0.52
C LEU A 268 -1.65 30.33 1.06
N ALA A 269 -2.17 31.17 0.17
CA ALA A 269 -2.94 32.35 0.54
C ALA A 269 -4.18 32.01 1.37
N ALA A 270 -4.97 31.04 0.92
CA ALA A 270 -6.14 30.56 1.65
C ALA A 270 -5.76 29.96 3.01
N LYS A 271 -4.65 29.21 3.07
CA LYS A 271 -4.18 28.60 4.32
C LYS A 271 -3.76 29.64 5.36
N LEU A 272 -3.03 30.66 4.94
CA LEU A 272 -2.62 31.77 5.81
C LEU A 272 -3.84 32.58 6.28
N ALA A 273 -4.78 32.88 5.39
CA ALA A 273 -6.02 33.57 5.74
C ALA A 273 -6.85 32.79 6.76
N SER A 274 -7.04 31.49 6.54
CA SER A 274 -7.75 30.60 7.45
C SER A 274 -7.10 30.55 8.85
N ARG A 275 -5.76 30.51 8.90
CA ARG A 275 -5.01 30.50 10.15
C ARG A 275 -5.13 31.82 10.92
N ALA A 276 -4.98 32.96 10.23
CA ALA A 276 -5.15 34.26 10.81
C ALA A 276 -6.57 34.47 11.36
N ARG A 277 -7.60 34.07 10.58
CA ARG A 277 -8.99 34.14 11.01
C ARG A 277 -9.28 33.26 12.23
N GLY A 278 -8.78 32.01 12.23
CA GLY A 278 -8.98 31.07 13.35
C GLY A 278 -8.31 31.53 14.65
N ALA A 279 -7.32 32.42 14.56
CA ALA A 279 -6.66 33.06 15.70
C ALA A 279 -7.18 34.49 15.98
N GLU A 280 -8.25 34.92 15.32
CA GLU A 280 -8.85 36.26 15.43
C GLU A 280 -7.87 37.43 15.15
N LEU A 281 -6.83 37.13 14.36
CA LEU A 281 -5.82 38.14 14.00
C LEU A 281 -6.32 38.99 12.83
N ARG A 282 -6.30 40.31 13.01
CA ARG A 282 -6.60 41.30 11.97
C ARG A 282 -5.29 41.85 11.38
N VAL A 283 -4.83 41.19 10.31
CA VAL A 283 -3.60 41.59 9.62
C VAL A 283 -4.00 42.27 8.30
N PRO A 284 -3.59 43.49 8.01
CA PRO A 284 -3.83 44.11 6.71
C PRO A 284 -3.11 43.32 5.63
N LEU A 285 -3.76 43.21 4.48
CA LEU A 285 -3.13 42.56 3.32
C LEU A 285 -2.03 43.49 2.77
N PRO A 286 -0.91 42.90 2.27
CA PRO A 286 0.14 43.69 1.64
C PRO A 286 -0.39 44.45 0.44
N GLU A 287 -0.01 45.71 0.35
CA GLU A 287 -0.28 46.58 -0.79
C GLU A 287 0.97 46.74 -1.65
N GLY A 288 0.82 47.03 -2.92
CA GLY A 288 1.95 47.24 -3.81
C GLY A 288 1.59 47.19 -5.30
N PRO A 289 2.56 47.52 -6.17
CA PRO A 289 2.34 47.47 -7.61
C PRO A 289 2.26 46.01 -8.11
N GLY A 290 1.53 45.79 -9.20
CA GLY A 290 1.41 44.48 -9.86
C GLY A 290 0.19 43.69 -9.41
N PRO A 291 -0.01 42.49 -10.00
CA PRO A 291 -1.21 41.67 -9.78
C PRO A 291 -1.21 40.91 -8.45
N GLY A 292 -0.05 40.71 -7.80
CA GLY A 292 0.08 39.85 -6.61
C GLY A 292 -0.87 40.23 -5.47
N PRO A 293 -0.90 41.51 -5.02
CA PRO A 293 -1.82 41.95 -3.97
C PRO A 293 -3.29 41.75 -4.30
N ALA A 294 -3.68 41.97 -5.56
CA ALA A 294 -5.06 41.73 -6.02
C ALA A 294 -5.42 40.22 -6.02
N LEU A 295 -4.53 39.36 -6.49
CA LEU A 295 -4.71 37.91 -6.45
C LEU A 295 -4.81 37.38 -5.00
N LEU A 296 -3.96 37.88 -4.09
CA LEU A 296 -4.02 37.54 -2.68
C LEU A 296 -5.37 37.97 -2.06
N ALA A 297 -5.84 39.18 -2.36
CA ALA A 297 -7.13 39.68 -1.86
C ALA A 297 -8.31 38.81 -2.34
N LEU A 298 -8.29 38.40 -3.61
CA LEU A 298 -9.30 37.48 -4.19
C LEU A 298 -9.25 36.11 -3.50
N ALA A 299 -8.07 35.55 -3.28
CA ALA A 299 -7.93 34.25 -2.61
C ALA A 299 -8.41 34.29 -1.16
N VAL A 300 -8.10 35.37 -0.41
CA VAL A 300 -8.57 35.59 0.96
C VAL A 300 -10.09 35.75 1.01
N GLU A 301 -10.66 36.48 0.07
CA GLU A 301 -12.14 36.66 0.00
C GLU A 301 -12.84 35.34 -0.37
N ALA A 302 -12.31 34.56 -1.30
CA ALA A 302 -12.85 33.23 -1.63
C ALA A 302 -12.85 32.32 -0.40
N GLU A 303 -11.73 32.27 0.35
CA GLU A 303 -11.61 31.49 1.57
C GLU A 303 -12.63 31.96 2.64
N ARG A 304 -12.84 33.25 2.77
CA ARG A 304 -13.83 33.81 3.70
C ARG A 304 -15.27 33.36 3.36
N GLN A 305 -15.55 33.17 2.08
CA GLN A 305 -16.84 32.67 1.57
C GLN A 305 -16.93 31.14 1.62
N GLY A 306 -15.91 30.44 2.11
CA GLY A 306 -15.89 28.96 2.16
C GLY A 306 -15.53 28.31 0.82
N THR A 307 -15.03 29.09 -0.14
CA THR A 307 -14.60 28.59 -1.46
C THR A 307 -13.10 28.37 -1.45
N ASP A 308 -12.64 27.21 -1.92
CA ASP A 308 -11.22 26.94 -2.18
C ASP A 308 -10.78 27.70 -3.45
N PRO A 309 -9.88 28.71 -3.34
CA PRO A 309 -9.48 29.51 -4.49
C PRO A 309 -8.63 28.74 -5.51
N GLU A 310 -7.87 27.74 -5.06
CA GLU A 310 -7.05 26.89 -5.94
C GLU A 310 -7.96 26.02 -6.83
N ALA A 311 -8.93 25.34 -6.25
CA ALA A 311 -9.90 24.53 -6.99
C ALA A 311 -10.77 25.39 -7.91
N ALA A 312 -11.23 26.58 -7.46
CA ALA A 312 -12.07 27.47 -8.24
C ALA A 312 -11.34 28.03 -9.48
N LEU A 313 -10.05 28.39 -9.34
CA LEU A 313 -9.26 28.84 -10.48
C LEU A 313 -8.94 27.68 -11.44
N ARG A 314 -8.65 26.48 -10.93
CA ARG A 314 -8.38 25.31 -11.74
C ARG A 314 -9.58 24.94 -12.61
N GLU A 315 -10.77 24.94 -12.02
CA GLU A 315 -12.03 24.74 -12.75
C GLU A 315 -12.22 25.78 -13.87
N SER A 316 -11.91 27.02 -13.58
CA SER A 316 -11.99 28.11 -14.57
C SER A 316 -10.96 27.95 -15.71
N ALA A 317 -9.73 27.50 -15.35
CA ALA A 317 -8.67 27.22 -16.30
C ALA A 317 -9.02 26.02 -17.21
N ARG A 318 -9.67 24.99 -16.69
CA ARG A 318 -10.18 23.87 -17.50
C ARG A 318 -11.23 24.32 -18.51
N ARG A 319 -12.20 25.10 -18.08
CA ARG A 319 -13.19 25.67 -19.01
C ARG A 319 -12.54 26.53 -20.09
N TYR A 320 -11.49 27.26 -19.77
CA TYR A 320 -10.72 28.02 -20.74
C TYR A 320 -9.95 27.09 -21.69
N ARG A 321 -9.35 26.01 -21.20
CA ARG A 321 -8.74 24.95 -22.03
C ARG A 321 -9.73 24.39 -23.05
N GLU A 322 -10.95 24.06 -22.64
CA GLU A 322 -11.98 23.54 -23.53
C GLU A 322 -12.41 24.59 -24.59
N ALA A 323 -12.49 25.86 -24.19
CA ALA A 323 -12.78 26.95 -25.15
C ALA A 323 -11.67 27.10 -26.20
N ILE A 324 -10.40 26.94 -25.81
CA ILE A 324 -9.26 26.94 -26.75
C ILE A 324 -9.38 25.76 -27.71
N ARG A 325 -9.62 24.54 -27.23
CA ARG A 325 -9.78 23.34 -28.06
C ARG A 325 -10.93 23.49 -29.05
N ALA A 326 -12.06 23.99 -28.60
CA ALA A 326 -13.20 24.26 -29.48
C ALA A 326 -12.86 25.29 -30.58
N ALA A 327 -12.06 26.30 -30.25
CA ALA A 327 -11.61 27.28 -31.24
C ALA A 327 -10.60 26.71 -32.25
N GLU A 328 -9.85 25.67 -31.86
CA GLU A 328 -8.93 24.94 -32.74
C GLU A 328 -9.64 23.88 -33.60
N GLY A 329 -10.94 23.61 -33.36
CA GLY A 329 -11.74 22.64 -34.09
C GLY A 329 -11.61 21.20 -33.60
N HIS A 330 -11.25 21.03 -32.34
CA HIS A 330 -11.14 19.75 -31.65
C HIS A 330 -12.33 19.49 -30.71
#